data_ca1b5f1b94bf06fdfb56fd8747af84c3
#
_entry.id   ca1b5f1b94bf06fdfb56fd8747af84c3
#
_cell.length_a   1.000
_cell.length_b   1.000
_cell.length_c   1.000
_cell.angle_alpha   90.00
_cell.angle_beta   90.00
_cell.angle_gamma   90.00
#
_symmetry.space_group_name_H-M   'P 1'
#
loop_
_entity.id
_entity.type
_entity.pdbx_description
1 polymer ?
#
loop_
_entity_poly.entity_id
_entity_poly.type
_entity_poly.pdbx_seq_one_letter_code
_entity_poly.pdbx_strand_id
1 'polypeptide(L)'
;MNTIAGKYDPVKYKTPTGSQLNCKGWVQEAALRMLLNNLNPEVAERPDDLIVYGGRGKAARNFEALDQMIQGLKILENDESLLIQSGKPVGILKTHPDAPRVLISNSQLVPNWANWKHFEELEKKGLMMYGQMTAGSWIYIGSQGIVQGTYETYAAIADKHFGGTLKGTLNVTAGLGGMGGAQPLAITMNEGVALIAEVEEWRIDKRIETKYLDEKYTSIDEAINAAVHYRKEGIARSIGVVCNAIHLLDHLISRDIIPDTLTDQTSAHDPLIGYIPHTLSNEAANELRTKDPDHYLQLSYESMYLHVQLMLQLMDKGAITFDYGNNIRARADEFEKQHAESLKQKADSNWHSAFSIEHSALNRCFDFPGFVPAYIRPLFCEGKGPFRWAALSGDPADIAATDELIMNMFPENKGMIRWMQMAKEKIAFQGLPARICWLGQGEREKAGLAFNELVRTGKVKAPIVIGRDHLDTGSVASPNRETEAMLDGSDAVADWPILNALVNTAGGASWVSLHHGGGVGMGYSIHAGMVIVADGTDAAAARLARVLRNDPGMGVIRHADAGYELAKEKAKTHHLDLAERLK
;
A
#
# COMPACT_ATOMS: atom_id res chain seq x y z
N MET A 1 27.91 -16.34 -14.35
CA MET A 1 27.02 -17.45 -14.75
C MET A 1 25.71 -16.83 -15.20
N ASN A 2 25.39 -16.90 -16.49
CA ASN A 2 24.10 -16.47 -17.02
C ASN A 2 23.03 -17.42 -16.46
N THR A 3 22.33 -17.00 -15.44
CA THR A 3 21.06 -17.65 -15.05
C THR A 3 20.10 -17.40 -16.21
N ILE A 4 19.71 -18.47 -16.91
CA ILE A 4 18.59 -18.45 -17.82
C ILE A 4 17.40 -17.97 -16.97
N ALA A 5 16.99 -16.73 -17.13
CA ALA A 5 15.79 -16.20 -16.50
C ALA A 5 14.63 -17.08 -17.00
N GLY A 6 13.99 -17.82 -16.11
CA GLY A 6 12.81 -18.60 -16.44
C GLY A 6 11.74 -17.64 -16.97
N LYS A 7 10.99 -18.05 -17.98
CA LYS A 7 9.86 -17.28 -18.47
C LYS A 7 8.59 -17.77 -17.78
N TYR A 8 7.70 -16.85 -17.43
CA TYR A 8 6.39 -17.21 -16.88
C TYR A 8 5.61 -18.08 -17.87
N ASP A 9 5.16 -19.25 -17.39
CA ASP A 9 4.32 -20.17 -18.18
C ASP A 9 2.86 -20.05 -17.69
N PRO A 10 1.97 -19.42 -18.47
CA PRO A 10 0.58 -19.21 -18.08
C PRO A 10 -0.25 -20.49 -17.95
N VAL A 11 0.20 -21.60 -18.51
CA VAL A 11 -0.45 -22.92 -18.34
C VAL A 11 0.01 -23.57 -17.04
N LYS A 12 1.32 -23.60 -16.81
CA LYS A 12 1.92 -24.21 -15.60
C LYS A 12 1.51 -23.49 -14.31
N TYR A 13 1.48 -22.15 -14.34
CA TYR A 13 1.21 -21.30 -13.18
C TYR A 13 -0.22 -20.74 -13.15
N LYS A 14 -1.14 -21.36 -13.91
CA LYS A 14 -2.55 -20.99 -13.87
C LYS A 14 -3.13 -21.14 -12.47
N THR A 15 -3.79 -20.11 -11.96
CA THR A 15 -4.49 -20.14 -10.68
C THR A 15 -5.65 -21.14 -10.73
N PRO A 16 -5.69 -22.18 -9.88
CA PRO A 16 -6.83 -23.07 -9.78
C PRO A 16 -8.04 -22.36 -9.18
N THR A 17 -9.25 -22.73 -9.62
CA THR A 17 -10.52 -22.18 -9.14
C THR A 17 -11.53 -23.32 -8.87
N GLY A 18 -12.65 -22.99 -8.21
CA GLY A 18 -13.71 -23.96 -7.91
C GLY A 18 -13.49 -24.72 -6.61
N SER A 19 -14.17 -25.85 -6.46
CA SER A 19 -14.22 -26.64 -5.21
C SER A 19 -13.25 -27.80 -5.14
N GLN A 20 -12.42 -28.03 -6.17
CA GLN A 20 -11.45 -29.13 -6.19
C GLN A 20 -10.14 -28.74 -5.53
N LEU A 21 -9.58 -29.65 -4.72
CA LEU A 21 -8.30 -29.47 -4.04
C LEU A 21 -7.14 -30.03 -4.88
N ASN A 22 -6.05 -29.29 -4.94
CA ASN A 22 -4.73 -29.73 -5.42
C ASN A 22 -3.79 -30.06 -4.25
N CYS A 23 -4.13 -29.59 -3.06
CA CYS A 23 -3.40 -29.76 -1.80
C CYS A 23 -4.18 -30.68 -0.83
N LYS A 24 -3.57 -31.01 0.32
CA LYS A 24 -4.19 -31.89 1.31
C LYS A 24 -5.26 -31.21 2.20
N GLY A 25 -5.36 -29.89 2.13
CA GLY A 25 -6.36 -29.12 2.88
C GLY A 25 -6.61 -27.75 2.27
N TRP A 26 -7.70 -27.13 2.68
CA TRP A 26 -8.10 -25.82 2.16
C TRP A 26 -7.14 -24.68 2.52
N VAL A 27 -6.43 -24.77 3.64
CA VAL A 27 -5.45 -23.74 4.02
C VAL A 27 -4.26 -23.73 3.08
N GLN A 28 -3.71 -24.91 2.77
CA GLN A 28 -2.63 -25.09 1.80
C GLN A 28 -3.08 -24.71 0.39
N GLU A 29 -4.28 -25.13 -0.01
CA GLU A 29 -4.89 -24.79 -1.30
C GLU A 29 -5.09 -23.29 -1.45
N ALA A 30 -5.55 -22.62 -0.40
CA ALA A 30 -5.71 -21.17 -0.38
C ALA A 30 -4.37 -20.45 -0.59
N ALA A 31 -3.32 -20.86 0.12
CA ALA A 31 -1.99 -20.31 -0.05
C ALA A 31 -1.45 -20.54 -1.48
N LEU A 32 -1.67 -21.74 -2.04
CA LEU A 32 -1.30 -22.06 -3.43
C LEU A 32 -2.03 -21.16 -4.43
N ARG A 33 -3.36 -21.03 -4.30
CA ARG A 33 -4.16 -20.20 -5.22
C ARG A 33 -3.77 -18.72 -5.13
N MET A 34 -3.58 -18.20 -3.93
CA MET A 34 -3.19 -16.81 -3.73
C MET A 34 -1.77 -16.51 -4.22
N LEU A 35 -0.81 -17.44 -4.03
CA LEU A 35 0.54 -17.35 -4.61
C LEU A 35 0.49 -17.25 -6.14
N LEU A 36 -0.26 -18.17 -6.79
CA LEU A 36 -0.41 -18.20 -8.24
C LEU A 36 -1.22 -17.00 -8.76
N ASN A 37 -2.25 -16.57 -8.01
CA ASN A 37 -3.02 -15.38 -8.36
C ASN A 37 -2.17 -14.12 -8.37
N ASN A 38 -1.23 -13.97 -7.43
CA ASN A 38 -0.30 -12.83 -7.41
C ASN A 38 0.58 -12.75 -8.67
N LEU A 39 0.80 -13.87 -9.34
CA LEU A 39 1.61 -13.97 -10.57
C LEU A 39 0.77 -14.04 -11.84
N ASN A 40 -0.57 -14.04 -11.73
CA ASN A 40 -1.45 -13.96 -12.89
C ASN A 40 -1.15 -12.68 -13.69
N PRO A 41 -1.03 -12.74 -15.04
CA PRO A 41 -0.77 -11.57 -15.87
C PRO A 41 -1.76 -10.41 -15.74
N GLU A 42 -2.99 -10.67 -15.28
CA GLU A 42 -3.96 -9.63 -14.95
C GLU A 42 -3.64 -8.90 -13.63
N VAL A 43 -2.81 -9.50 -12.76
CA VAL A 43 -2.48 -9.03 -11.41
C VAL A 43 -1.06 -8.51 -11.35
N ALA A 44 -0.09 -9.29 -11.84
CA ALA A 44 1.34 -8.99 -11.74
C ALA A 44 1.78 -7.94 -12.76
N GLU A 45 2.61 -7.02 -12.30
CA GLU A 45 3.24 -6.00 -13.15
C GLU A 45 4.20 -6.61 -14.18
N ARG A 46 5.03 -7.58 -13.76
CA ARG A 46 5.97 -8.32 -14.59
C ARG A 46 6.09 -9.79 -14.16
N PRO A 47 5.19 -10.65 -14.60
CA PRO A 47 5.20 -12.06 -14.19
C PRO A 47 6.46 -12.81 -14.63
N ASP A 48 7.10 -12.46 -15.74
CA ASP A 48 8.39 -13.02 -16.19
C ASP A 48 9.53 -12.77 -15.19
N ASP A 49 9.46 -11.72 -14.38
CA ASP A 49 10.41 -11.38 -13.32
C ASP A 49 9.91 -11.76 -11.92
N LEU A 50 8.74 -12.39 -11.82
CA LEU A 50 8.01 -12.69 -10.58
C LEU A 50 7.64 -11.44 -9.77
N ILE A 51 7.58 -10.27 -10.42
CA ILE A 51 7.26 -8.99 -9.81
C ILE A 51 5.75 -8.75 -9.85
N VAL A 52 5.17 -8.61 -8.68
CA VAL A 52 3.73 -8.40 -8.50
C VAL A 52 3.38 -6.92 -8.64
N TYR A 53 4.07 -6.03 -7.91
CA TYR A 53 3.89 -4.59 -8.02
C TYR A 53 5.09 -3.79 -7.47
N GLY A 54 5.06 -2.46 -7.67
CA GLY A 54 6.05 -1.52 -7.13
C GLY A 54 7.45 -1.70 -7.74
N GLY A 55 7.54 -2.21 -8.95
CA GLY A 55 8.77 -2.36 -9.73
C GLY A 55 9.72 -3.45 -9.23
N ARG A 56 9.69 -3.83 -7.95
CA ARG A 56 10.61 -4.81 -7.31
C ARG A 56 9.92 -5.85 -6.42
N GLY A 57 8.66 -5.65 -6.03
CA GLY A 57 7.96 -6.51 -5.08
C GLY A 57 7.62 -7.89 -5.65
N LYS A 58 8.35 -8.93 -5.20
CA LYS A 58 8.25 -10.30 -5.72
C LYS A 58 7.40 -11.20 -4.82
N ALA A 59 6.73 -12.18 -5.44
CA ALA A 59 6.04 -13.27 -4.74
C ALA A 59 6.95 -14.48 -4.46
N ALA A 60 7.98 -14.69 -5.28
CA ALA A 60 8.96 -15.77 -5.16
C ALA A 60 10.35 -15.26 -5.57
N ARG A 61 11.42 -15.87 -5.04
CA ARG A 61 12.80 -15.47 -5.30
C ARG A 61 13.21 -15.67 -6.76
N ASN A 62 12.86 -16.84 -7.29
CA ASN A 62 13.06 -17.27 -8.68
C ASN A 62 12.08 -18.39 -9.01
N PHE A 63 12.04 -18.83 -10.27
CA PHE A 63 11.11 -19.88 -10.71
C PHE A 63 11.36 -21.24 -10.06
N GLU A 64 12.61 -21.59 -9.74
CA GLU A 64 12.93 -22.82 -9.01
C GLU A 64 12.31 -22.77 -7.60
N ALA A 65 12.45 -21.67 -6.89
CA ALA A 65 11.82 -21.48 -5.57
C ALA A 65 10.30 -21.49 -5.66
N LEU A 66 9.71 -20.91 -6.73
CA LEU A 66 8.27 -20.97 -6.98
C LEU A 66 7.79 -22.41 -7.15
N ASP A 67 8.48 -23.20 -7.97
CA ASP A 67 8.15 -24.63 -8.16
C ASP A 67 8.27 -25.41 -6.85
N GLN A 68 9.31 -25.17 -6.08
CA GLN A 68 9.50 -25.78 -4.76
C GLN A 68 8.40 -25.38 -3.76
N MET A 69 7.94 -24.11 -3.77
CA MET A 69 6.81 -23.67 -2.94
C MET A 69 5.50 -24.37 -3.34
N ILE A 70 5.22 -24.47 -4.64
CA ILE A 70 4.04 -25.18 -5.17
C ILE A 70 4.07 -26.64 -4.72
N GLN A 71 5.20 -27.32 -4.85
CA GLN A 71 5.33 -28.72 -4.40
C GLN A 71 5.21 -28.83 -2.87
N GLY A 72 5.87 -27.94 -2.12
CA GLY A 72 5.78 -27.88 -0.66
C GLY A 72 4.32 -27.77 -0.20
N LEU A 73 3.54 -26.85 -0.77
CA LEU A 73 2.12 -26.68 -0.43
C LEU A 73 1.26 -27.91 -0.75
N LYS A 74 1.56 -28.62 -1.85
CA LYS A 74 0.83 -29.84 -2.23
C LYS A 74 1.07 -31.03 -1.30
N ILE A 75 2.28 -31.16 -0.75
CA ILE A 75 2.64 -32.28 0.14
C ILE A 75 2.41 -31.99 1.62
N LEU A 76 2.25 -30.71 1.99
CA LEU A 76 2.15 -30.23 3.37
C LEU A 76 0.94 -30.85 4.10
N GLU A 77 1.19 -31.45 5.26
CA GLU A 77 0.13 -32.02 6.12
C GLU A 77 -0.59 -30.91 6.92
N ASN A 78 -1.77 -31.29 7.48
CA ASN A 78 -2.61 -30.34 8.23
C ASN A 78 -2.03 -29.95 9.61
N ASP A 79 -0.94 -30.55 10.04
CA ASP A 79 -0.21 -30.28 11.28
C ASP A 79 1.26 -29.92 11.05
N GLU A 80 1.57 -29.47 9.83
CA GLU A 80 2.92 -29.03 9.42
C GLU A 80 2.91 -27.57 9.02
N SER A 81 4.09 -26.93 9.08
CA SER A 81 4.31 -25.56 8.64
C SER A 81 5.46 -25.49 7.64
N LEU A 82 5.21 -24.89 6.49
CA LEU A 82 6.20 -24.59 5.45
C LEU A 82 6.88 -23.26 5.80
N LEU A 83 8.21 -23.25 5.81
CA LEU A 83 9.02 -22.06 6.11
C LEU A 83 9.54 -21.41 4.83
N ILE A 84 9.30 -20.12 4.67
CA ILE A 84 9.72 -19.32 3.52
C ILE A 84 10.67 -18.20 3.98
N GLN A 85 11.89 -18.23 3.46
CA GLN A 85 12.91 -17.21 3.70
C GLN A 85 13.16 -16.42 2.42
N SER A 86 12.79 -15.14 2.40
CA SER A 86 12.94 -14.24 1.25
C SER A 86 12.58 -14.92 -0.07
N GLY A 87 11.32 -15.41 -0.15
CA GLY A 87 10.74 -16.04 -1.32
C GLY A 87 11.30 -17.41 -1.72
N LYS A 88 12.00 -18.09 -0.80
CA LYS A 88 12.51 -19.46 -0.99
C LYS A 88 12.01 -20.38 0.12
N PRO A 89 11.41 -21.54 -0.20
CA PRO A 89 11.08 -22.54 0.82
C PRO A 89 12.37 -23.15 1.36
N VAL A 90 12.49 -23.23 2.68
CA VAL A 90 13.70 -23.72 3.34
C VAL A 90 13.47 -24.99 4.15
N GLY A 91 12.22 -25.36 4.40
CA GLY A 91 11.90 -26.60 5.10
C GLY A 91 10.44 -26.67 5.53
N ILE A 92 10.03 -27.86 5.96
CA ILE A 92 8.75 -28.16 6.57
C ILE A 92 9.01 -28.68 7.98
N LEU A 93 8.32 -28.14 8.96
CA LEU A 93 8.39 -28.58 10.34
C LEU A 93 7.03 -29.08 10.84
N LYS A 94 7.05 -30.11 11.69
CA LYS A 94 5.86 -30.56 12.41
C LYS A 94 5.48 -29.50 13.44
N THR A 95 4.22 -29.11 13.43
CA THR A 95 3.62 -28.14 14.36
C THR A 95 2.36 -28.75 14.99
N HIS A 96 1.19 -28.15 14.78
CA HIS A 96 -0.10 -28.66 15.24
C HIS A 96 -1.23 -28.16 14.32
N PRO A 97 -2.44 -28.76 14.35
CA PRO A 97 -3.51 -28.40 13.42
C PRO A 97 -3.93 -26.92 13.41
N ASP A 98 -3.84 -26.22 14.54
CA ASP A 98 -4.18 -24.81 14.63
C ASP A 98 -3.01 -23.87 14.27
N ALA A 99 -1.79 -24.36 14.06
CA ALA A 99 -0.65 -23.54 13.65
C ALA A 99 -0.80 -23.01 12.23
N PRO A 100 -0.18 -21.89 11.87
CA PRO A 100 -0.08 -21.44 10.49
C PRO A 100 0.55 -22.50 9.59
N ARG A 101 -0.06 -22.72 8.41
CA ARG A 101 0.52 -23.65 7.40
C ARG A 101 1.73 -23.08 6.71
N VAL A 102 1.88 -21.73 6.68
CA VAL A 102 3.06 -21.09 6.09
C VAL A 102 3.54 -19.96 7.01
N LEU A 103 4.85 -19.93 7.23
CA LEU A 103 5.54 -18.85 7.93
C LEU A 103 6.56 -18.21 6.99
N ILE A 104 6.42 -16.90 6.80
CA ILE A 104 7.18 -16.14 5.81
C ILE A 104 8.01 -15.05 6.52
N SER A 105 9.29 -14.96 6.17
CA SER A 105 10.13 -13.81 6.52
C SER A 105 10.84 -13.30 5.27
N ASN A 106 10.61 -12.03 4.93
CA ASN A 106 11.15 -11.42 3.71
C ASN A 106 12.02 -10.20 4.02
N SER A 107 13.13 -10.10 3.34
CA SER A 107 13.97 -8.90 3.25
C SER A 107 14.58 -8.43 4.60
N GLN A 108 14.54 -9.25 5.65
CA GLN A 108 15.05 -8.85 6.96
C GLN A 108 16.56 -8.72 6.95
N LEU A 109 17.06 -7.57 7.41
CA LEU A 109 18.47 -7.28 7.65
C LEU A 109 18.67 -6.77 9.08
N VAL A 110 19.80 -7.09 9.66
CA VAL A 110 20.22 -6.51 10.94
C VAL A 110 20.40 -5.00 10.74
N PRO A 111 19.99 -4.12 11.68
CA PRO A 111 19.86 -2.68 11.45
C PRO A 111 21.05 -1.99 10.79
N ASN A 112 22.27 -2.24 11.24
CA ASN A 112 23.47 -1.61 10.65
C ASN A 112 23.76 -2.02 9.20
N TRP A 113 23.15 -3.09 8.71
CA TRP A 113 23.23 -3.57 7.33
C TRP A 113 21.97 -3.29 6.52
N ALA A 114 20.95 -2.66 7.12
CA ALA A 114 19.65 -2.42 6.51
C ALA A 114 19.68 -1.21 5.58
N ASN A 115 20.36 -1.34 4.45
CA ASN A 115 20.41 -0.34 3.38
C ASN A 115 20.34 -1.00 2.00
N TRP A 116 19.98 -0.22 0.98
CA TRP A 116 19.79 -0.72 -0.37
C TRP A 116 21.05 -1.36 -0.96
N LYS A 117 22.23 -0.76 -0.75
CA LYS A 117 23.51 -1.26 -1.28
C LYS A 117 23.78 -2.69 -0.81
N HIS A 118 23.68 -2.93 0.50
CA HIS A 118 23.92 -4.26 1.07
C HIS A 118 22.83 -5.26 0.64
N PHE A 119 21.57 -4.81 0.63
CA PHE A 119 20.45 -5.63 0.15
C PHE A 119 20.69 -6.12 -1.29
N GLU A 120 21.07 -5.23 -2.21
CA GLU A 120 21.32 -5.57 -3.61
C GLU A 120 22.50 -6.52 -3.80
N GLU A 121 23.55 -6.38 -2.99
CA GLU A 121 24.68 -7.33 -2.97
C GLU A 121 24.21 -8.75 -2.61
N LEU A 122 23.30 -8.87 -1.64
CA LEU A 122 22.74 -10.17 -1.22
C LEU A 122 21.73 -10.70 -2.24
N GLU A 123 20.91 -9.83 -2.82
CA GLU A 123 19.96 -10.20 -3.89
C GLU A 123 20.71 -10.75 -5.12
N LYS A 124 21.79 -10.08 -5.56
CA LYS A 124 22.69 -10.55 -6.66
C LYS A 124 23.31 -11.92 -6.35
N LYS A 125 23.58 -12.21 -5.09
CA LYS A 125 24.07 -13.53 -4.64
C LYS A 125 22.97 -14.59 -4.51
N GLY A 126 21.70 -14.23 -4.78
CA GLY A 126 20.55 -15.13 -4.64
C GLY A 126 20.18 -15.47 -3.19
N LEU A 127 20.58 -14.65 -2.22
CA LEU A 127 20.34 -14.88 -0.79
C LEU A 127 19.07 -14.19 -0.29
N MET A 128 18.63 -13.13 -0.96
CA MET A 128 17.47 -12.33 -0.58
C MET A 128 16.53 -12.07 -1.77
N MET A 129 15.33 -11.62 -1.45
CA MET A 129 14.30 -11.16 -2.38
C MET A 129 13.57 -10.00 -1.72
N TYR A 130 13.24 -8.96 -2.49
CA TYR A 130 12.37 -7.90 -2.02
C TYR A 130 10.90 -8.36 -2.03
N GLY A 131 10.48 -8.96 -0.92
CA GLY A 131 9.11 -9.44 -0.71
C GLY A 131 8.22 -8.33 -0.18
N GLN A 132 7.90 -7.35 -1.02
CA GLN A 132 7.14 -6.18 -0.61
C GLN A 132 5.72 -6.54 -0.18
N MET A 133 5.38 -6.24 1.09
CA MET A 133 4.01 -6.28 1.64
C MET A 133 3.15 -7.44 1.12
N THR A 134 1.98 -7.14 0.58
CA THR A 134 1.00 -8.11 0.07
C THR A 134 1.47 -8.93 -1.12
N ALA A 135 2.49 -8.47 -1.87
CA ALA A 135 3.14 -9.27 -2.90
C ALA A 135 3.91 -10.46 -2.29
N GLY A 136 4.73 -10.20 -1.29
CA GLY A 136 5.53 -11.23 -0.61
C GLY A 136 4.75 -12.13 0.35
N SER A 137 3.54 -11.75 0.74
CA SER A 137 2.62 -12.53 1.58
C SER A 137 1.43 -13.11 0.82
N TRP A 138 1.41 -12.99 -0.48
CA TRP A 138 0.41 -13.60 -1.37
C TRP A 138 -1.05 -13.20 -1.04
N ILE A 139 -1.27 -11.95 -0.71
CA ILE A 139 -2.62 -11.40 -0.42
C ILE A 139 -2.91 -10.13 -1.23
N TYR A 140 -2.14 -9.86 -2.27
CA TYR A 140 -2.42 -8.79 -3.20
C TYR A 140 -3.65 -9.13 -4.05
N ILE A 141 -4.59 -8.21 -4.14
CA ILE A 141 -5.89 -8.37 -4.82
C ILE A 141 -6.05 -7.39 -5.99
N GLY A 142 -4.94 -6.97 -6.58
CA GLY A 142 -4.94 -5.94 -7.62
C GLY A 142 -5.04 -4.52 -7.06
N SER A 143 -5.31 -3.58 -7.94
CA SER A 143 -5.29 -2.14 -7.64
C SER A 143 -6.42 -1.67 -6.71
N GLN A 144 -7.47 -2.46 -6.49
CA GLN A 144 -8.59 -2.05 -5.65
C GLN A 144 -8.21 -1.79 -4.19
N GLY A 145 -7.17 -2.48 -3.68
CA GLY A 145 -6.67 -2.24 -2.31
C GLY A 145 -6.18 -0.82 -2.11
N ILE A 146 -5.44 -0.32 -3.08
CA ILE A 146 -4.91 1.06 -3.09
C ILE A 146 -6.04 2.08 -3.32
N VAL A 147 -6.97 1.79 -4.25
CA VAL A 147 -8.11 2.68 -4.52
C VAL A 147 -8.94 2.88 -3.25
N GLN A 148 -9.19 1.80 -2.51
CA GLN A 148 -9.98 1.87 -1.28
C GLN A 148 -9.27 2.68 -0.19
N GLY A 149 -7.98 2.44 0.08
CA GLY A 149 -7.22 3.22 1.07
C GLY A 149 -7.12 4.70 0.69
N THR A 150 -6.97 4.99 -0.61
CA THR A 150 -6.96 6.36 -1.11
C THR A 150 -8.34 7.02 -1.01
N TYR A 151 -9.41 6.27 -1.31
CA TYR A 151 -10.78 6.72 -1.11
C TYR A 151 -11.06 7.12 0.34
N GLU A 152 -10.68 6.29 1.33
CA GLU A 152 -10.84 6.60 2.76
C GLU A 152 -10.04 7.85 3.18
N THR A 153 -8.83 8.01 2.64
CA THR A 153 -8.02 9.19 2.91
C THR A 153 -8.71 10.46 2.40
N TYR A 154 -9.18 10.47 1.15
CA TYR A 154 -9.88 11.62 0.60
C TYR A 154 -11.27 11.84 1.20
N ALA A 155 -11.96 10.79 1.65
CA ALA A 155 -13.19 10.92 2.43
C ALA A 155 -12.92 11.60 3.78
N ALA A 156 -11.86 11.20 4.49
CA ALA A 156 -11.44 11.86 5.74
C ALA A 156 -11.02 13.32 5.52
N ILE A 157 -10.36 13.64 4.41
CA ILE A 157 -10.05 15.02 4.00
C ILE A 157 -11.34 15.81 3.75
N ALA A 158 -12.28 15.23 3.01
CA ALA A 158 -13.58 15.86 2.71
C ALA A 158 -14.35 16.15 4.01
N ASP A 159 -14.41 15.19 4.92
CA ASP A 159 -15.09 15.38 6.21
C ASP A 159 -14.43 16.46 7.06
N LYS A 160 -13.10 16.47 7.13
CA LYS A 160 -12.36 17.41 7.97
C LYS A 160 -12.37 18.85 7.46
N HIS A 161 -12.30 19.05 6.12
CA HIS A 161 -12.03 20.36 5.53
C HIS A 161 -13.14 20.89 4.62
N PHE A 162 -14.01 20.02 4.07
CA PHE A 162 -14.93 20.38 2.99
C PHE A 162 -16.39 19.94 3.23
N GLY A 163 -16.76 19.65 4.48
CA GLY A 163 -18.15 19.33 4.83
C GLY A 163 -18.65 17.98 4.26
N GLY A 164 -17.76 17.02 4.01
CA GLY A 164 -18.10 15.65 3.63
C GLY A 164 -18.06 15.35 2.12
N THR A 165 -17.67 16.30 1.28
CA THR A 165 -17.52 16.11 -0.18
C THR A 165 -16.37 16.94 -0.73
N LEU A 166 -15.67 16.45 -1.76
CA LEU A 166 -14.69 17.22 -2.52
C LEU A 166 -15.29 17.97 -3.72
N LYS A 167 -16.62 18.07 -3.81
CA LYS A 167 -17.28 18.77 -4.92
C LYS A 167 -16.82 20.23 -5.00
N GLY A 168 -16.35 20.64 -6.18
CA GLY A 168 -15.84 21.98 -6.41
C GLY A 168 -14.41 22.21 -5.87
N THR A 169 -13.66 21.16 -5.53
CA THR A 169 -12.27 21.26 -5.14
C THR A 169 -11.32 20.80 -6.25
N LEU A 170 -10.12 21.39 -6.30
CA LEU A 170 -9.00 20.98 -7.14
C LEU A 170 -7.97 20.24 -6.29
N ASN A 171 -7.72 19.00 -6.61
CA ASN A 171 -6.80 18.12 -5.89
C ASN A 171 -5.61 17.81 -6.82
N VAL A 172 -4.41 18.24 -6.45
CA VAL A 172 -3.20 18.09 -7.26
C VAL A 172 -2.29 17.03 -6.67
N THR A 173 -1.75 16.16 -7.54
CA THR A 173 -0.80 15.12 -7.16
C THR A 173 0.11 14.76 -8.33
N ALA A 174 1.05 13.84 -8.12
CA ALA A 174 1.90 13.29 -9.17
C ALA A 174 2.09 11.78 -9.05
N GLY A 175 2.39 11.16 -10.20
CA GLY A 175 2.60 9.73 -10.31
C GLY A 175 1.34 8.93 -10.61
N LEU A 176 1.36 8.15 -11.70
CA LEU A 176 0.30 7.22 -12.13
C LEU A 176 0.78 5.77 -12.20
N GLY A 177 1.83 5.46 -11.44
CA GLY A 177 2.33 4.10 -11.24
C GLY A 177 1.36 3.19 -10.49
N GLY A 178 1.85 2.06 -9.97
CA GLY A 178 1.02 1.08 -9.24
C GLY A 178 0.20 1.69 -8.10
N MET A 179 0.84 2.53 -7.29
CA MET A 179 0.21 3.20 -6.14
C MET A 179 -0.52 4.48 -6.56
N GLY A 180 0.17 5.42 -7.21
CA GLY A 180 -0.38 6.72 -7.60
C GLY A 180 -1.54 6.63 -8.59
N GLY A 181 -1.59 5.58 -9.41
CA GLY A 181 -2.68 5.35 -10.36
C GLY A 181 -4.07 5.16 -9.74
N ALA A 182 -4.15 4.98 -8.42
CA ALA A 182 -5.42 4.92 -7.68
C ALA A 182 -6.01 6.29 -7.35
N GLN A 183 -5.17 7.33 -7.28
CA GLN A 183 -5.60 8.66 -6.83
C GLN A 183 -6.68 9.31 -7.70
N PRO A 184 -6.59 9.28 -9.05
CA PRO A 184 -7.59 9.92 -9.89
C PRO A 184 -9.00 9.39 -9.61
N LEU A 185 -9.15 8.06 -9.58
CA LEU A 185 -10.44 7.43 -9.31
C LEU A 185 -10.94 7.70 -7.89
N ALA A 186 -10.06 7.61 -6.88
CA ALA A 186 -10.44 7.85 -5.48
C ALA A 186 -10.90 9.30 -5.25
N ILE A 187 -10.26 10.29 -5.88
CA ILE A 187 -10.65 11.70 -5.81
C ILE A 187 -12.02 11.91 -6.47
N THR A 188 -12.22 11.37 -7.68
CA THR A 188 -13.50 11.51 -8.39
C THR A 188 -14.64 10.75 -7.71
N MET A 189 -14.38 9.61 -7.07
CA MET A 189 -15.35 8.91 -6.22
C MET A 189 -15.78 9.74 -4.99
N ASN A 190 -14.94 10.68 -4.56
CA ASN A 190 -15.24 11.69 -3.53
C ASN A 190 -15.76 13.02 -4.14
N GLU A 191 -16.11 13.04 -5.44
CA GLU A 191 -16.69 14.16 -6.19
C GLU A 191 -15.72 15.31 -6.49
N GLY A 192 -14.41 15.14 -6.28
CA GLY A 192 -13.37 16.14 -6.54
C GLY A 192 -12.88 16.16 -7.99
N VAL A 193 -12.17 17.23 -8.35
CA VAL A 193 -11.35 17.30 -9.57
C VAL A 193 -9.94 16.89 -9.22
N ALA A 194 -9.35 15.96 -9.99
CA ALA A 194 -7.97 15.52 -9.84
C ALA A 194 -7.12 16.02 -11.02
N LEU A 195 -5.97 16.62 -10.73
CA LEU A 195 -4.96 17.01 -11.72
C LEU A 195 -3.63 16.35 -11.38
N ILE A 196 -3.12 15.48 -12.26
CA ILE A 196 -2.03 14.57 -11.98
C ILE A 196 -0.90 14.72 -13.00
N ALA A 197 0.32 15.02 -12.54
CA ALA A 197 1.53 14.97 -13.35
C ALA A 197 2.04 13.53 -13.47
N GLU A 198 2.38 13.09 -14.69
CA GLU A 198 3.04 11.81 -14.96
C GLU A 198 4.03 11.98 -16.10
N VAL A 199 5.27 11.55 -15.90
CA VAL A 199 6.35 11.68 -16.90
C VAL A 199 6.28 10.63 -18.00
N GLU A 200 5.70 9.47 -17.70
CA GLU A 200 5.58 8.34 -18.62
C GLU A 200 4.16 8.28 -19.22
N GLU A 201 4.02 8.74 -20.45
CA GLU A 201 2.72 8.85 -21.16
C GLU A 201 1.93 7.53 -21.17
N TRP A 202 2.62 6.38 -21.33
CA TRP A 202 1.97 5.06 -21.33
C TRP A 202 1.24 4.74 -20.02
N ARG A 203 1.67 5.33 -18.90
CA ARG A 203 0.98 5.15 -17.60
C ARG A 203 -0.35 5.89 -17.59
N ILE A 204 -0.41 7.09 -18.17
CA ILE A 204 -1.64 7.85 -18.37
C ILE A 204 -2.61 7.02 -19.23
N ASP A 205 -2.14 6.53 -20.39
CA ASP A 205 -2.94 5.72 -21.32
C ASP A 205 -3.48 4.45 -20.62
N LYS A 206 -2.65 3.79 -19.83
CA LYS A 206 -3.06 2.63 -19.05
C LYS A 206 -4.18 2.94 -18.05
N ARG A 207 -4.15 4.12 -17.40
CA ARG A 207 -5.20 4.52 -16.45
C ARG A 207 -6.50 4.93 -17.14
N ILE A 208 -6.43 5.47 -18.35
CA ILE A 208 -7.62 5.72 -19.19
C ILE A 208 -8.22 4.37 -19.64
N GLU A 209 -7.40 3.46 -20.15
CA GLU A 209 -7.85 2.11 -20.56
C GLU A 209 -8.58 1.39 -19.42
N THR A 210 -8.03 1.46 -18.20
CA THR A 210 -8.61 0.84 -17.00
C THR A 210 -9.71 1.67 -16.34
N LYS A 211 -10.07 2.82 -16.90
CA LYS A 211 -11.11 3.74 -16.40
C LYS A 211 -10.81 4.32 -15.00
N TYR A 212 -9.54 4.46 -14.66
CA TYR A 212 -9.11 5.12 -13.43
C TYR A 212 -8.83 6.59 -13.63
N LEU A 213 -8.61 7.01 -14.89
CA LEU A 213 -8.37 8.38 -15.30
C LEU A 213 -9.31 8.73 -16.46
N ASP A 214 -9.83 9.95 -16.48
CA ASP A 214 -10.83 10.36 -17.48
C ASP A 214 -10.20 11.01 -18.72
N GLU A 215 -9.18 11.88 -18.55
CA GLU A 215 -8.64 12.71 -19.62
C GLU A 215 -7.11 12.78 -19.61
N LYS A 216 -6.50 12.94 -20.80
CA LYS A 216 -5.08 13.14 -21.02
C LYS A 216 -4.80 14.47 -21.71
N TYR A 217 -3.75 15.16 -21.23
CA TYR A 217 -3.21 16.37 -21.83
C TYR A 217 -1.68 16.27 -21.98
N THR A 218 -1.15 16.92 -23.01
CA THR A 218 0.29 17.11 -23.22
C THR A 218 0.74 18.55 -22.94
N SER A 219 -0.22 19.49 -22.87
CA SER A 219 0.00 20.87 -22.48
C SER A 219 -0.40 21.09 -21.03
N ILE A 220 0.53 21.58 -20.20
CA ILE A 220 0.27 21.90 -18.79
C ILE A 220 -0.81 22.97 -18.67
N ASP A 221 -0.74 24.01 -19.51
CA ASP A 221 -1.70 25.11 -19.46
C ASP A 221 -3.14 24.68 -19.83
N GLU A 222 -3.28 23.80 -20.85
CA GLU A 222 -4.59 23.25 -21.21
C GLU A 222 -5.15 22.36 -20.10
N ALA A 223 -4.31 21.52 -19.48
CA ALA A 223 -4.69 20.67 -18.36
C ALA A 223 -5.17 21.50 -17.14
N ILE A 224 -4.42 22.55 -16.79
CA ILE A 224 -4.81 23.47 -15.72
C ILE A 224 -6.12 24.19 -16.03
N ASN A 225 -6.29 24.69 -17.27
CA ASN A 225 -7.53 25.36 -17.68
C ASN A 225 -8.75 24.42 -17.58
N ALA A 226 -8.62 23.17 -18.02
CA ALA A 226 -9.65 22.16 -17.90
C ALA A 226 -9.98 21.85 -16.43
N ALA A 227 -8.97 21.68 -15.59
CA ALA A 227 -9.13 21.42 -14.16
C ALA A 227 -9.86 22.56 -13.44
N VAL A 228 -9.47 23.81 -13.70
CA VAL A 228 -10.12 25.01 -13.14
C VAL A 228 -11.57 25.13 -13.63
N HIS A 229 -11.83 24.82 -14.89
CA HIS A 229 -13.19 24.78 -15.42
C HIS A 229 -14.05 23.75 -14.67
N TYR A 230 -13.63 22.49 -14.57
CA TYR A 230 -14.38 21.45 -13.86
C TYR A 230 -14.57 21.76 -12.38
N ARG A 231 -13.54 22.32 -11.72
CA ARG A 231 -13.65 22.83 -10.32
C ARG A 231 -14.79 23.83 -10.19
N LYS A 232 -14.85 24.82 -11.08
CA LYS A 232 -15.86 25.89 -11.07
C LYS A 232 -17.27 25.34 -11.30
N GLU A 233 -17.42 24.41 -12.23
CA GLU A 233 -18.71 23.78 -12.53
C GLU A 233 -19.11 22.69 -11.51
N GLY A 234 -18.22 22.32 -10.57
CA GLY A 234 -18.46 21.26 -9.58
C GLY A 234 -18.60 19.87 -10.21
N ILE A 235 -17.92 19.63 -11.34
CA ILE A 235 -17.93 18.37 -12.09
C ILE A 235 -16.73 17.54 -11.66
N ALA A 236 -16.96 16.37 -11.08
CA ALA A 236 -15.91 15.42 -10.76
C ALA A 236 -15.22 14.92 -12.04
N ARG A 237 -13.92 15.16 -12.15
CA ARG A 237 -13.13 14.79 -13.31
C ARG A 237 -11.66 14.56 -12.95
N SER A 238 -11.02 13.59 -13.58
CA SER A 238 -9.61 13.32 -13.39
C SER A 238 -8.82 13.58 -14.68
N ILE A 239 -7.73 14.33 -14.55
CA ILE A 239 -6.90 14.84 -15.63
C ILE A 239 -5.46 14.42 -15.41
N GLY A 240 -4.90 13.65 -16.33
CA GLY A 240 -3.47 13.35 -16.40
C GLY A 240 -2.76 14.29 -17.38
N VAL A 241 -1.64 14.85 -16.98
CA VAL A 241 -0.80 15.66 -17.86
C VAL A 241 0.60 15.08 -17.97
N VAL A 242 1.11 14.98 -19.21
CA VAL A 242 2.45 14.43 -19.49
C VAL A 242 3.50 15.49 -19.13
N CYS A 243 3.98 15.46 -17.90
CA CYS A 243 5.03 16.38 -17.44
C CYS A 243 5.66 15.88 -16.13
N ASN A 244 6.79 16.48 -15.76
CA ASN A 244 7.33 16.32 -14.41
C ASN A 244 6.51 17.15 -13.41
N ALA A 245 6.33 16.64 -12.19
CA ALA A 245 5.58 17.31 -11.11
C ALA A 245 6.08 18.74 -10.85
N ILE A 246 7.39 18.95 -10.85
CA ILE A 246 8.02 20.25 -10.65
C ILE A 246 7.49 21.28 -11.65
N HIS A 247 7.38 20.91 -12.93
CA HIS A 247 6.86 21.81 -13.96
C HIS A 247 5.38 22.13 -13.75
N LEU A 248 4.56 21.16 -13.35
CA LEU A 248 3.15 21.40 -13.04
C LEU A 248 3.00 22.39 -11.88
N LEU A 249 3.74 22.14 -10.78
CA LEU A 249 3.66 23.00 -9.58
C LEU A 249 4.15 24.43 -9.87
N ASP A 250 5.22 24.60 -10.63
CA ASP A 250 5.74 25.89 -11.06
C ASP A 250 4.71 26.68 -11.90
N HIS A 251 4.03 26.01 -12.86
CA HIS A 251 2.95 26.62 -13.63
C HIS A 251 1.76 27.04 -12.75
N LEU A 252 1.39 26.26 -11.75
CA LEU A 252 0.34 26.62 -10.79
C LEU A 252 0.74 27.85 -9.98
N ILE A 253 1.98 27.89 -9.48
CA ILE A 253 2.51 29.04 -8.70
C ILE A 253 2.57 30.30 -9.56
N SER A 254 3.13 30.23 -10.77
CA SER A 254 3.27 31.36 -11.69
C SER A 254 1.93 31.96 -12.13
N ARG A 255 0.86 31.15 -12.16
CA ARG A 255 -0.50 31.55 -12.50
C ARG A 255 -1.37 31.90 -11.28
N ASP A 256 -0.79 31.86 -10.08
CA ASP A 256 -1.48 32.08 -8.79
C ASP A 256 -2.74 31.19 -8.63
N ILE A 257 -2.65 29.93 -9.11
CA ILE A 257 -3.70 28.92 -8.96
C ILE A 257 -3.35 28.02 -7.80
N ILE A 258 -4.09 28.17 -6.69
CA ILE A 258 -3.86 27.40 -5.47
C ILE A 258 -4.79 26.17 -5.49
N PRO A 259 -4.25 24.93 -5.43
CA PRO A 259 -5.07 23.76 -5.26
C PRO A 259 -5.68 23.70 -3.85
N ASP A 260 -6.85 23.08 -3.72
CA ASP A 260 -7.50 22.87 -2.43
C ASP A 260 -6.75 21.80 -1.62
N THR A 261 -6.27 20.74 -2.30
CA THR A 261 -5.35 19.77 -1.70
C THR A 261 -4.14 19.52 -2.61
N LEU A 262 -2.98 19.24 -1.99
CA LEU A 262 -1.74 18.98 -2.69
C LEU A 262 -1.00 17.80 -2.02
N THR A 263 -0.60 16.82 -2.83
CA THR A 263 0.21 15.69 -2.37
C THR A 263 1.10 15.17 -3.49
N ASP A 264 1.87 14.10 -3.21
CA ASP A 264 2.72 13.42 -4.18
C ASP A 264 2.70 11.91 -3.99
N GLN A 265 2.67 11.15 -5.09
CA GLN A 265 2.74 9.70 -5.10
C GLN A 265 3.73 9.19 -6.17
N THR A 266 4.71 9.98 -6.54
CA THR A 266 5.86 9.51 -7.33
C THR A 266 6.60 8.41 -6.58
N SER A 267 7.39 7.59 -7.26
CA SER A 267 8.17 6.53 -6.63
C SER A 267 9.46 7.05 -5.97
N ALA A 268 9.37 8.12 -5.17
CA ALA A 268 10.50 8.79 -4.51
C ALA A 268 11.26 7.89 -3.51
N HIS A 269 10.65 6.81 -3.05
CA HIS A 269 11.30 5.80 -2.18
C HIS A 269 12.47 5.07 -2.86
N ASP A 270 12.50 5.04 -4.19
CA ASP A 270 13.61 4.52 -5.01
C ASP A 270 14.16 5.62 -5.92
N PRO A 271 15.16 6.40 -5.46
CA PRO A 271 15.70 7.53 -6.21
C PRO A 271 16.36 7.15 -7.54
N LEU A 272 16.84 5.90 -7.67
CA LEU A 272 17.53 5.44 -8.87
C LEU A 272 16.56 4.97 -9.96
N ILE A 273 15.57 4.16 -9.60
CA ILE A 273 14.68 3.53 -10.59
C ILE A 273 13.32 4.24 -10.66
N GLY A 274 12.84 4.75 -9.54
CA GLY A 274 11.46 5.20 -9.39
C GLY A 274 11.21 6.67 -9.67
N TYR A 275 12.18 7.56 -9.46
CA TYR A 275 12.02 9.01 -9.62
C TYR A 275 12.81 9.52 -10.84
N ILE A 276 12.19 10.34 -11.68
CA ILE A 276 12.83 10.93 -12.86
C ILE A 276 13.18 12.40 -12.60
N PRO A 277 14.47 12.79 -12.68
CA PRO A 277 14.90 14.17 -12.49
C PRO A 277 14.20 15.12 -13.48
N HIS A 278 13.79 16.29 -13.00
CA HIS A 278 13.03 17.27 -13.80
C HIS A 278 13.80 17.85 -14.99
N THR A 279 15.13 17.78 -14.96
CA THR A 279 16.02 18.28 -16.02
C THR A 279 16.23 17.30 -17.18
N LEU A 280 15.71 16.07 -17.07
CA LEU A 280 15.95 15.01 -18.03
C LEU A 280 14.66 14.57 -18.73
N SER A 281 14.76 14.26 -20.03
CA SER A 281 13.74 13.45 -20.70
C SER A 281 13.81 12.00 -20.23
N ASN A 282 12.76 11.21 -20.49
CA ASN A 282 12.75 9.79 -20.12
C ASN A 282 13.91 9.00 -20.76
N GLU A 283 14.26 9.31 -22.02
CA GLU A 283 15.36 8.69 -22.74
C GLU A 283 16.70 9.05 -22.10
N ALA A 284 16.94 10.35 -21.84
CA ALA A 284 18.15 10.83 -21.19
C ALA A 284 18.30 10.26 -19.77
N ALA A 285 17.21 10.15 -19.03
CA ALA A 285 17.16 9.55 -17.71
C ALA A 285 17.58 8.07 -17.75
N ASN A 286 17.05 7.29 -18.68
CA ASN A 286 17.40 5.87 -18.83
C ASN A 286 18.86 5.68 -19.25
N GLU A 287 19.38 6.55 -20.12
CA GLU A 287 20.77 6.53 -20.55
C GLU A 287 21.73 6.88 -19.38
N LEU A 288 21.46 7.99 -18.68
CA LEU A 288 22.30 8.44 -17.56
C LEU A 288 22.30 7.43 -16.41
N ARG A 289 21.13 6.87 -16.05
CA ARG A 289 20.98 5.83 -15.02
C ARG A 289 21.91 4.64 -15.24
N THR A 290 22.10 4.26 -16.52
CA THR A 290 22.95 3.13 -16.88
C THR A 290 24.43 3.51 -16.94
N LYS A 291 24.76 4.72 -17.43
CA LYS A 291 26.14 5.17 -17.66
C LYS A 291 26.79 5.73 -16.39
N ASP A 292 26.05 6.52 -15.60
CA ASP A 292 26.52 7.19 -14.40
C ASP A 292 25.40 7.26 -13.36
N PRO A 293 25.18 6.15 -12.62
CA PRO A 293 24.12 6.07 -11.61
C PRO A 293 24.33 7.04 -10.46
N ASP A 294 25.57 7.38 -10.10
CA ASP A 294 25.87 8.32 -9.00
C ASP A 294 25.44 9.75 -9.38
N HIS A 295 25.75 10.19 -10.58
CA HIS A 295 25.27 11.48 -11.08
C HIS A 295 23.73 11.51 -11.24
N TYR A 296 23.14 10.41 -11.70
CA TYR A 296 21.68 10.30 -11.75
C TYR A 296 21.04 10.45 -10.38
N LEU A 297 21.57 9.78 -9.37
CA LEU A 297 21.09 9.88 -7.98
C LEU A 297 21.17 11.31 -7.47
N GLN A 298 22.28 12.02 -7.72
CA GLN A 298 22.43 13.42 -7.34
C GLN A 298 21.31 14.30 -7.94
N LEU A 299 21.03 14.17 -9.25
CA LEU A 299 19.96 14.91 -9.91
C LEU A 299 18.57 14.53 -9.39
N SER A 300 18.35 13.25 -9.03
CA SER A 300 17.10 12.79 -8.45
C SER A 300 16.86 13.42 -7.07
N TYR A 301 17.84 13.41 -6.20
CA TYR A 301 17.75 14.03 -4.87
C TYR A 301 17.53 15.56 -4.96
N GLU A 302 18.24 16.24 -5.84
CA GLU A 302 18.05 17.68 -6.09
C GLU A 302 16.62 17.96 -6.58
N SER A 303 16.12 17.17 -7.52
CA SER A 303 14.75 17.30 -8.02
C SER A 303 13.70 17.04 -6.96
N MET A 304 13.88 16.02 -6.10
CA MET A 304 12.96 15.77 -4.99
C MET A 304 12.96 16.91 -3.96
N TYR A 305 14.12 17.50 -3.70
CA TYR A 305 14.21 18.68 -2.86
C TYR A 305 13.42 19.86 -3.45
N LEU A 306 13.62 20.19 -4.72
CA LEU A 306 12.87 21.24 -5.42
C LEU A 306 11.36 20.98 -5.42
N HIS A 307 10.95 19.72 -5.64
CA HIS A 307 9.54 19.32 -5.59
C HIS A 307 8.92 19.66 -4.24
N VAL A 308 9.58 19.29 -3.14
CA VAL A 308 9.12 19.61 -1.77
C VAL A 308 9.08 21.12 -1.54
N GLN A 309 10.07 21.87 -2.04
CA GLN A 309 10.07 23.34 -1.91
C GLN A 309 8.87 24.00 -2.61
N LEU A 310 8.48 23.52 -3.80
CA LEU A 310 7.28 24.02 -4.50
C LEU A 310 5.99 23.62 -3.78
N MET A 311 5.94 22.42 -3.18
CA MET A 311 4.81 22.01 -2.34
C MET A 311 4.68 22.94 -1.11
N LEU A 312 5.78 23.30 -0.47
CA LEU A 312 5.80 24.25 0.66
C LEU A 312 5.32 25.65 0.25
N GLN A 313 5.74 26.14 -0.91
CA GLN A 313 5.27 27.44 -1.43
C GLN A 313 3.75 27.45 -1.66
N LEU A 314 3.18 26.38 -2.20
CA LEU A 314 1.73 26.26 -2.37
C LEU A 314 1.01 26.09 -1.04
N MET A 315 1.61 25.39 -0.07
CA MET A 315 1.10 25.29 1.30
C MET A 315 1.05 26.68 1.97
N ASP A 316 2.11 27.47 1.86
CA ASP A 316 2.17 28.83 2.41
C ASP A 316 1.12 29.77 1.75
N LYS A 317 0.71 29.46 0.52
CA LYS A 317 -0.39 30.14 -0.18
C LYS A 317 -1.79 29.59 0.19
N GLY A 318 -1.88 28.53 1.01
CA GLY A 318 -3.15 28.02 1.54
C GLY A 318 -3.57 26.64 1.03
N ALA A 319 -2.76 25.94 0.23
CA ALA A 319 -3.05 24.56 -0.15
C ALA A 319 -2.96 23.62 1.07
N ILE A 320 -3.97 22.75 1.23
CA ILE A 320 -3.91 21.67 2.23
C ILE A 320 -2.93 20.62 1.72
N THR A 321 -1.69 20.67 2.22
CA THR A 321 -0.58 19.85 1.76
C THR A 321 -0.31 18.69 2.71
N PHE A 322 -0.06 17.50 2.18
CA PHE A 322 0.27 16.31 2.96
C PHE A 322 1.13 15.34 2.15
N ASP A 323 1.96 14.56 2.85
CA ASP A 323 2.74 13.45 2.25
C ASP A 323 1.87 12.19 2.19
N TYR A 324 1.80 11.56 1.02
CA TYR A 324 1.07 10.31 0.84
C TYR A 324 1.94 9.04 1.10
N GLY A 325 3.09 9.22 1.72
CA GLY A 325 3.91 8.12 2.23
C GLY A 325 4.83 7.47 1.20
N ASN A 326 5.37 8.27 0.27
CA ASN A 326 6.38 7.82 -0.69
C ASN A 326 7.82 8.16 -0.30
N ASN A 327 8.03 8.73 0.89
CA ASN A 327 9.33 9.09 1.45
C ASN A 327 10.01 10.31 0.79
N ILE A 328 9.28 11.12 0.00
CA ILE A 328 9.87 12.29 -0.69
C ILE A 328 10.43 13.33 0.28
N ARG A 329 9.74 13.59 1.41
CA ARG A 329 10.22 14.53 2.44
C ARG A 329 11.56 14.13 3.02
N ALA A 330 11.74 12.84 3.34
CA ALA A 330 13.00 12.34 3.87
C ALA A 330 14.14 12.43 2.84
N ARG A 331 13.85 12.19 1.56
CA ARG A 331 14.85 12.33 0.48
C ARG A 331 15.24 13.79 0.26
N ALA A 332 14.27 14.70 0.34
CA ALA A 332 14.53 16.14 0.28
C ALA A 332 15.38 16.63 1.48
N ASP A 333 15.07 16.15 2.69
CA ASP A 333 15.81 16.49 3.92
C ASP A 333 17.24 15.91 3.90
N GLU A 334 17.43 14.69 3.38
CA GLU A 334 18.76 14.10 3.17
C GLU A 334 19.60 14.97 2.23
N PHE A 335 19.03 15.44 1.12
CA PHE A 335 19.71 16.37 0.20
C PHE A 335 20.04 17.70 0.85
N GLU A 336 19.09 18.30 1.56
CA GLU A 336 19.27 19.57 2.24
C GLU A 336 20.40 19.52 3.27
N LYS A 337 20.45 18.48 4.10
CA LYS A 337 21.51 18.27 5.11
C LYS A 337 22.90 18.12 4.50
N GLN A 338 22.99 17.41 3.38
CA GLN A 338 24.26 17.23 2.66
C GLN A 338 24.77 18.50 1.99
N HIS A 339 23.87 19.39 1.59
CA HIS A 339 24.17 20.60 0.80
C HIS A 339 23.89 21.90 1.55
N ALA A 340 23.70 21.87 2.87
CA ALA A 340 23.24 23.00 3.69
C ALA A 340 24.04 24.31 3.48
N GLU A 341 25.37 24.22 3.37
CA GLU A 341 26.22 25.41 3.16
C GLU A 341 26.02 26.03 1.76
N SER A 342 25.96 25.19 0.71
CA SER A 342 25.77 25.66 -0.66
C SER A 342 24.37 26.22 -0.89
N LEU A 343 23.35 25.64 -0.26
CA LEU A 343 21.97 26.12 -0.32
C LEU A 343 21.81 27.47 0.38
N LYS A 344 22.45 27.66 1.54
CA LYS A 344 22.49 28.97 2.22
C LYS A 344 23.13 30.04 1.34
N GLN A 345 24.28 29.74 0.72
CA GLN A 345 24.96 30.71 -0.18
C GLN A 345 24.09 31.05 -1.41
N LYS A 346 23.36 30.08 -1.97
CA LYS A 346 22.42 30.31 -3.08
C LYS A 346 21.24 31.19 -2.64
N ALA A 347 20.68 30.97 -1.45
CA ALA A 347 19.62 31.77 -0.88
C ALA A 347 20.07 33.22 -0.62
N ASP A 348 21.29 33.43 -0.13
CA ASP A 348 21.87 34.77 0.14
C ASP A 348 22.19 35.56 -1.15
N SER A 349 22.46 34.90 -2.26
CA SER A 349 22.94 35.53 -3.49
C SER A 349 21.86 36.03 -4.45
N ASN A 350 20.56 35.95 -4.09
CA ASN A 350 19.45 36.27 -5.00
C ASN A 350 19.61 35.56 -6.39
N TRP A 351 20.11 34.36 -6.37
CA TRP A 351 20.40 33.61 -7.60
C TRP A 351 19.09 33.29 -8.33
N HIS A 352 18.82 34.05 -9.39
CA HIS A 352 17.67 33.86 -10.27
C HIS A 352 17.89 32.59 -11.11
N SER A 353 17.73 31.41 -10.50
CA SER A 353 17.33 30.26 -11.27
C SER A 353 15.81 30.30 -11.46
N ALA A 354 15.27 29.57 -12.41
CA ALA A 354 13.83 29.44 -12.59
C ALA A 354 13.09 29.02 -11.30
N PHE A 355 13.83 28.53 -10.30
CA PHE A 355 13.36 28.12 -8.97
C PHE A 355 14.18 28.85 -7.90
N SER A 356 13.69 29.98 -7.39
CA SER A 356 14.32 30.68 -6.25
C SER A 356 14.02 29.93 -4.95
N ILE A 357 15.07 29.44 -4.29
CA ILE A 357 14.98 28.88 -2.93
C ILE A 357 15.06 30.06 -1.97
N GLU A 358 14.00 30.33 -1.22
CA GLU A 358 14.02 31.34 -0.19
C GLU A 358 14.71 30.82 1.09
N HIS A 359 15.37 31.70 1.83
CA HIS A 359 16.00 31.35 3.13
C HIS A 359 14.99 30.78 4.14
N SER A 360 13.73 31.23 4.05
CA SER A 360 12.60 30.77 4.83
C SER A 360 12.20 29.31 4.55
N ALA A 361 12.66 28.73 3.45
CA ALA A 361 12.31 27.35 3.02
C ALA A 361 13.27 26.28 3.57
N LEU A 362 14.42 26.68 4.16
CA LEU A 362 15.39 25.74 4.73
C LEU A 362 14.85 25.08 6.01
N ASN A 363 15.16 23.80 6.19
CA ASN A 363 14.75 22.94 7.32
C ASN A 363 13.23 22.75 7.45
N ARG A 364 12.47 22.86 6.35
CA ARG A 364 11.01 22.77 6.32
C ARG A 364 10.46 21.52 5.65
N CYS A 365 11.33 20.56 5.24
CA CYS A 365 10.90 19.40 4.47
C CYS A 365 9.78 18.58 5.15
N PHE A 366 9.63 18.68 6.47
CA PHE A 366 8.60 18.01 7.27
C PHE A 366 7.51 18.95 7.81
N ASP A 367 7.39 20.19 7.33
CA ASP A 367 6.37 21.15 7.80
C ASP A 367 4.94 20.71 7.45
N PHE A 368 4.74 19.98 6.35
CA PHE A 368 3.45 19.35 6.10
C PHE A 368 3.41 17.90 6.62
N PRO A 369 2.30 17.49 7.22
CA PRO A 369 2.19 16.17 7.84
C PRO A 369 2.08 15.03 6.81
N GLY A 370 2.36 13.81 7.24
CA GLY A 370 1.94 12.61 6.53
C GLY A 370 0.42 12.41 6.59
N PHE A 371 -0.16 11.70 5.63
CA PHE A 371 -1.60 11.45 5.57
C PHE A 371 -2.11 10.65 6.77
N VAL A 372 -1.25 9.78 7.34
CA VAL A 372 -1.67 8.95 8.48
C VAL A 372 -1.90 9.78 9.73
N PRO A 373 -0.95 10.58 10.25
CA PRO A 373 -1.22 11.42 11.41
C PRO A 373 -2.30 12.47 11.14
N ALA A 374 -2.43 12.94 9.90
CA ALA A 374 -3.40 13.97 9.56
C ALA A 374 -4.85 13.47 9.48
N TYR A 375 -5.08 12.25 8.98
CA TYR A 375 -6.41 11.76 8.59
C TYR A 375 -6.74 10.35 9.06
N ILE A 376 -5.76 9.44 9.16
CA ILE A 376 -6.00 8.01 9.40
C ILE A 376 -5.82 7.62 10.86
N ARG A 377 -5.02 8.34 11.62
CA ARG A 377 -4.71 8.01 13.03
C ARG A 377 -5.94 7.76 13.90
N PRO A 378 -7.02 8.56 13.83
CA PRO A 378 -8.23 8.28 14.61
C PRO A 378 -8.84 6.90 14.29
N LEU A 379 -8.85 6.51 13.02
CA LEU A 379 -9.34 5.19 12.59
C LEU A 379 -8.47 4.06 13.15
N PHE A 380 -7.14 4.24 13.13
CA PHE A 380 -6.21 3.28 13.71
C PHE A 380 -6.38 3.13 15.24
N CYS A 381 -6.71 4.19 15.95
CA CYS A 381 -7.07 4.12 17.38
C CYS A 381 -8.29 3.24 17.65
N GLU A 382 -9.18 3.09 16.68
CA GLU A 382 -10.35 2.21 16.77
C GLU A 382 -10.08 0.79 16.24
N GLY A 383 -8.85 0.46 15.89
CA GLY A 383 -8.51 -0.80 15.22
C GLY A 383 -9.11 -0.90 13.82
N LYS A 384 -9.55 0.22 13.23
CA LYS A 384 -10.16 0.28 11.91
C LYS A 384 -9.09 0.37 10.85
N GLY A 385 -9.19 -0.48 9.84
CA GLY A 385 -8.24 -0.54 8.74
C GLY A 385 -8.65 -1.53 7.67
N PRO A 386 -7.79 -1.73 6.65
CA PRO A 386 -8.12 -2.50 5.45
C PRO A 386 -8.38 -3.98 5.78
N PHE A 387 -9.59 -4.42 5.46
CA PHE A 387 -10.06 -5.80 5.55
C PHE A 387 -10.39 -6.27 4.14
N ARG A 388 -9.64 -7.26 3.63
CA ARG A 388 -9.78 -7.76 2.27
C ARG A 388 -10.08 -9.25 2.22
N TRP A 389 -10.78 -9.66 1.15
CA TRP A 389 -11.08 -11.07 0.94
C TRP A 389 -11.09 -11.42 -0.56
N ALA A 390 -10.87 -12.71 -0.84
CA ALA A 390 -10.89 -13.27 -2.18
C ALA A 390 -11.68 -14.56 -2.22
N ALA A 391 -12.47 -14.77 -3.28
CA ALA A 391 -13.26 -15.97 -3.49
C ALA A 391 -12.47 -17.02 -4.26
N LEU A 392 -12.13 -18.14 -3.62
CA LEU A 392 -11.35 -19.23 -4.25
C LEU A 392 -12.13 -19.98 -5.33
N SER A 393 -13.43 -19.80 -5.41
CA SER A 393 -14.26 -20.34 -6.49
C SER A 393 -13.91 -19.76 -7.86
N GLY A 394 -13.38 -18.53 -7.91
CA GLY A 394 -13.23 -17.76 -9.14
C GLY A 394 -14.56 -17.18 -9.66
N ASP A 395 -15.66 -17.33 -8.93
CA ASP A 395 -16.97 -16.85 -9.33
C ASP A 395 -17.25 -15.46 -8.73
N PRO A 396 -17.44 -14.41 -9.54
CA PRO A 396 -17.84 -13.08 -9.06
C PRO A 396 -19.13 -13.06 -8.21
N ALA A 397 -20.02 -14.02 -8.37
CA ALA A 397 -21.24 -14.13 -7.58
C ALA A 397 -20.95 -14.35 -6.08
N ASP A 398 -19.85 -15.03 -5.74
CA ASP A 398 -19.46 -15.24 -4.35
C ASP A 398 -19.03 -13.92 -3.70
N ILE A 399 -18.39 -13.02 -4.45
CA ILE A 399 -18.09 -11.66 -3.96
C ILE A 399 -19.35 -10.82 -3.85
N ALA A 400 -20.29 -10.94 -4.79
CA ALA A 400 -21.57 -10.22 -4.67
C ALA A 400 -22.35 -10.64 -3.42
N ALA A 401 -22.33 -11.93 -3.06
CA ALA A 401 -22.96 -12.45 -1.83
C ALA A 401 -22.27 -11.92 -0.56
N THR A 402 -20.93 -11.86 -0.54
CA THR A 402 -20.17 -11.29 0.59
C THR A 402 -20.34 -9.77 0.69
N ASP A 403 -20.40 -9.05 -0.44
CA ASP A 403 -20.65 -7.60 -0.48
C ASP A 403 -22.02 -7.27 0.15
N GLU A 404 -23.08 -7.99 -0.25
CA GLU A 404 -24.43 -7.82 0.30
C GLU A 404 -24.45 -8.13 1.81
N LEU A 405 -23.80 -9.19 2.22
CA LEU A 405 -23.70 -9.56 3.64
C LEU A 405 -23.05 -8.44 4.47
N ILE A 406 -21.92 -7.91 4.04
CA ILE A 406 -21.20 -6.81 4.74
C ILE A 406 -22.07 -5.56 4.85
N MET A 407 -22.72 -5.13 3.76
CA MET A 407 -23.59 -3.97 3.78
C MET A 407 -24.79 -4.15 4.74
N ASN A 408 -25.35 -5.36 4.81
CA ASN A 408 -26.46 -5.67 5.71
C ASN A 408 -26.01 -5.80 7.18
N MET A 409 -24.77 -6.20 7.45
CA MET A 409 -24.24 -6.31 8.81
C MET A 409 -23.92 -4.97 9.44
N PHE A 410 -23.57 -3.96 8.65
CA PHE A 410 -23.11 -2.64 9.14
C PHE A 410 -23.89 -1.49 8.44
N PRO A 411 -25.22 -1.43 8.60
CA PRO A 411 -26.06 -0.46 7.87
C PRO A 411 -25.85 0.98 8.31
N GLU A 412 -25.27 1.20 9.47
CA GLU A 412 -24.92 2.51 10.02
C GLU A 412 -23.66 3.10 9.37
N ASN A 413 -22.76 2.26 8.79
CA ASN A 413 -21.53 2.70 8.16
C ASN A 413 -21.77 3.18 6.74
N LYS A 414 -22.32 4.40 6.59
CA LYS A 414 -22.70 4.99 5.30
C LYS A 414 -21.51 5.12 4.33
N GLY A 415 -20.33 5.48 4.84
CA GLY A 415 -19.11 5.60 4.03
C GLY A 415 -18.70 4.26 3.41
N MET A 416 -18.70 3.19 4.20
CA MET A 416 -18.42 1.84 3.72
C MET A 416 -19.47 1.37 2.68
N ILE A 417 -20.76 1.59 2.94
CA ILE A 417 -21.83 1.21 2.00
C ILE A 417 -21.65 1.93 0.67
N ARG A 418 -21.38 3.25 0.71
CA ARG A 418 -21.09 4.04 -0.49
C ARG A 418 -19.89 3.47 -1.26
N TRP A 419 -18.80 3.15 -0.56
CA TRP A 419 -17.65 2.49 -1.16
C TRP A 419 -18.03 1.17 -1.83
N MET A 420 -18.71 0.27 -1.12
CA MET A 420 -19.09 -1.05 -1.63
C MET A 420 -19.96 -0.97 -2.89
N GLN A 421 -20.91 -0.04 -2.92
CA GLN A 421 -21.76 0.22 -4.09
C GLN A 421 -20.94 0.70 -5.30
N MET A 422 -20.07 1.71 -5.10
CA MET A 422 -19.21 2.22 -6.16
C MET A 422 -18.17 1.19 -6.62
N ALA A 423 -17.61 0.39 -5.71
CA ALA A 423 -16.64 -0.65 -6.04
C ALA A 423 -17.27 -1.74 -6.93
N LYS A 424 -18.53 -2.09 -6.69
CA LYS A 424 -19.29 -3.04 -7.52
C LYS A 424 -19.41 -2.56 -8.97
N GLU A 425 -19.54 -1.25 -9.19
CA GLU A 425 -19.74 -0.66 -10.51
C GLU A 425 -18.43 -0.30 -11.22
N LYS A 426 -17.43 0.18 -10.47
CA LYS A 426 -16.23 0.83 -11.02
C LYS A 426 -14.97 0.00 -10.93
N ILE A 427 -14.92 -1.03 -10.07
CA ILE A 427 -13.72 -1.84 -9.86
C ILE A 427 -13.87 -3.19 -10.54
N ALA A 428 -13.12 -3.40 -11.61
CA ALA A 428 -12.98 -4.71 -12.23
C ALA A 428 -12.08 -5.62 -11.36
N PHE A 429 -12.42 -6.91 -11.30
CA PHE A 429 -11.56 -7.89 -10.66
C PHE A 429 -10.30 -8.13 -11.51
N GLN A 430 -9.19 -8.31 -10.84
CA GLN A 430 -7.92 -8.72 -11.42
C GLN A 430 -7.57 -10.10 -10.83
N GLY A 431 -7.55 -11.12 -11.67
CA GLY A 431 -7.40 -12.52 -11.24
C GLY A 431 -8.61 -13.02 -10.44
N LEU A 432 -8.39 -13.64 -9.28
CA LEU A 432 -9.49 -14.10 -8.41
C LEU A 432 -10.38 -12.94 -7.98
N PRO A 433 -11.72 -13.11 -8.05
CA PRO A 433 -12.65 -12.11 -7.53
C PRO A 433 -12.35 -11.77 -6.07
N ALA A 434 -12.25 -10.50 -5.76
CA ALA A 434 -11.86 -10.03 -4.45
C ALA A 434 -12.54 -8.70 -4.10
N ARG A 435 -12.58 -8.37 -2.80
CA ARG A 435 -13.09 -7.11 -2.29
C ARG A 435 -12.27 -6.64 -1.09
N ILE A 436 -12.39 -5.38 -0.77
CA ILE A 436 -11.83 -4.73 0.40
C ILE A 436 -12.79 -3.68 0.93
N CYS A 437 -12.86 -3.53 2.24
CA CYS A 437 -13.44 -2.39 2.94
C CYS A 437 -12.68 -2.16 4.25
N TRP A 438 -12.96 -1.07 4.94
CA TRP A 438 -12.36 -0.84 6.25
C TRP A 438 -13.31 -1.26 7.37
N LEU A 439 -12.83 -2.17 8.21
CA LEU A 439 -13.53 -2.68 9.40
C LEU A 439 -12.65 -2.50 10.64
N GLY A 440 -13.29 -2.22 11.78
CA GLY A 440 -12.67 -1.98 13.07
C GLY A 440 -12.63 -3.18 13.99
N GLN A 441 -12.23 -2.90 15.24
CA GLN A 441 -12.23 -3.89 16.32
C GLN A 441 -13.63 -4.43 16.57
N GLY A 442 -13.78 -5.76 16.60
CA GLY A 442 -15.05 -6.47 16.77
C GLY A 442 -15.89 -6.62 15.49
N GLU A 443 -15.66 -5.79 14.46
CA GLU A 443 -16.35 -5.90 13.17
C GLU A 443 -15.73 -7.00 12.29
N ARG A 444 -14.39 -7.09 12.25
CA ARG A 444 -13.66 -8.11 11.46
C ARG A 444 -14.00 -9.53 11.88
N GLU A 445 -14.08 -9.77 13.20
CA GLU A 445 -14.47 -11.07 13.76
C GLU A 445 -15.87 -11.48 13.30
N LYS A 446 -16.85 -10.56 13.42
CA LYS A 446 -18.22 -10.79 12.95
C LYS A 446 -18.28 -11.09 11.46
N ALA A 447 -17.58 -10.31 10.64
CA ALA A 447 -17.51 -10.50 9.19
C ALA A 447 -16.89 -11.84 8.82
N GLY A 448 -15.77 -12.22 9.43
CA GLY A 448 -15.09 -13.48 9.17
C GLY A 448 -15.93 -14.70 9.55
N LEU A 449 -16.60 -14.66 10.70
CA LEU A 449 -17.54 -15.73 11.11
C LEU A 449 -18.73 -15.84 10.15
N ALA A 450 -19.27 -14.70 9.71
CA ALA A 450 -20.37 -14.69 8.74
C ALA A 450 -19.94 -15.22 7.36
N PHE A 451 -18.73 -14.93 6.91
CA PHE A 451 -18.17 -15.55 5.68
C PHE A 451 -18.00 -17.05 5.83
N ASN A 452 -17.53 -17.51 7.00
CA ASN A 452 -17.43 -18.95 7.28
C ASN A 452 -18.79 -19.65 7.22
N GLU A 453 -19.85 -18.99 7.66
CA GLU A 453 -21.23 -19.48 7.59
C GLU A 453 -21.74 -19.53 6.14
N LEU A 454 -21.40 -18.55 5.27
CA LEU A 454 -21.74 -18.61 3.85
C LEU A 454 -21.11 -19.83 3.18
N VAL A 455 -19.86 -20.15 3.53
CA VAL A 455 -19.17 -21.36 3.02
C VAL A 455 -19.86 -22.62 3.55
N ARG A 456 -20.11 -22.69 4.87
CA ARG A 456 -20.73 -23.85 5.52
C ARG A 456 -22.10 -24.20 4.96
N THR A 457 -22.89 -23.18 4.63
CA THR A 457 -24.24 -23.34 4.09
C THR A 457 -24.28 -23.49 2.55
N GLY A 458 -23.13 -23.45 1.88
CA GLY A 458 -23.04 -23.56 0.43
C GLY A 458 -23.60 -22.35 -0.33
N LYS A 459 -23.78 -21.21 0.34
CA LYS A 459 -24.18 -19.94 -0.31
C LYS A 459 -23.05 -19.34 -1.16
N VAL A 460 -21.82 -19.69 -0.85
CA VAL A 460 -20.63 -19.46 -1.70
C VAL A 460 -20.02 -20.82 -2.08
N LYS A 461 -19.42 -20.88 -3.27
CA LYS A 461 -19.07 -22.15 -3.92
C LYS A 461 -17.74 -22.75 -3.45
N ALA A 462 -16.89 -21.96 -2.80
CA ALA A 462 -15.60 -22.39 -2.28
C ALA A 462 -15.20 -21.47 -1.10
N PRO A 463 -14.15 -21.83 -0.32
CA PRO A 463 -13.66 -21.01 0.77
C PRO A 463 -13.32 -19.58 0.39
N ILE A 464 -13.43 -18.68 1.37
CA ILE A 464 -13.04 -17.28 1.28
C ILE A 464 -11.71 -17.10 2.01
N VAL A 465 -10.73 -16.51 1.31
CA VAL A 465 -9.47 -16.07 1.90
C VAL A 465 -9.65 -14.67 2.43
N ILE A 466 -9.32 -14.46 3.69
CA ILE A 466 -9.40 -13.16 4.37
C ILE A 466 -8.00 -12.72 4.75
N GLY A 467 -7.68 -11.48 4.50
CA GLY A 467 -6.42 -10.85 4.91
C GLY A 467 -6.58 -9.35 5.10
N ARG A 468 -5.46 -8.68 5.18
CA ARG A 468 -5.44 -7.22 5.29
C ARG A 468 -4.19 -6.64 4.63
N ASP A 469 -4.14 -5.33 4.52
CA ASP A 469 -2.91 -4.65 4.16
C ASP A 469 -1.88 -4.78 5.29
N HIS A 470 -0.59 -4.78 4.95
CA HIS A 470 0.49 -4.77 5.95
C HIS A 470 0.61 -3.43 6.67
N LEU A 471 0.02 -2.38 6.11
CA LEU A 471 -0.01 -1.02 6.67
C LEU A 471 -1.20 -0.81 7.61
N ASP A 472 -1.68 -1.88 8.22
CA ASP A 472 -2.81 -1.88 9.15
C ASP A 472 -2.39 -1.36 10.55
N THR A 473 -3.36 -1.04 11.34
CA THR A 473 -3.26 -0.29 12.61
C THR A 473 -2.21 -0.81 13.60
N GLY A 474 -2.01 -2.12 13.72
CA GLY A 474 -1.08 -2.72 14.70
C GLY A 474 0.12 -3.46 14.08
N SER A 475 0.28 -3.44 12.77
CA SER A 475 1.17 -4.36 12.06
C SER A 475 2.41 -3.74 11.44
N VAL A 476 2.66 -2.46 11.65
CA VAL A 476 3.74 -1.73 10.97
C VAL A 476 4.49 -0.81 11.92
N ALA A 477 5.79 -0.65 11.69
CA ALA A 477 6.60 0.45 12.17
C ALA A 477 7.23 1.13 10.96
N SER A 478 6.84 2.37 10.70
CA SER A 478 7.24 3.16 9.54
C SER A 478 7.22 4.65 9.94
N PRO A 479 8.33 5.19 10.47
CA PRO A 479 8.40 6.54 11.05
C PRO A 479 7.99 7.66 10.10
N ASN A 480 8.20 7.48 8.80
CA ASN A 480 7.88 8.49 7.79
C ASN A 480 6.51 8.27 7.14
N ARG A 481 5.66 7.38 7.70
CA ARG A 481 4.36 7.07 7.10
C ARG A 481 3.32 6.64 8.15
N GLU A 482 3.15 5.32 8.42
CA GLU A 482 2.06 4.82 9.26
C GLU A 482 2.24 5.16 10.73
N THR A 483 3.47 5.20 11.21
CA THR A 483 3.78 5.51 12.62
C THR A 483 4.41 6.87 12.81
N GLU A 484 4.32 7.76 11.81
CA GLU A 484 4.76 9.15 11.93
C GLU A 484 3.99 9.87 13.05
N ALA A 485 4.70 10.62 13.88
CA ALA A 485 4.16 11.43 14.95
C ALA A 485 3.28 10.63 15.94
N MET A 486 3.74 9.48 16.40
CA MET A 486 3.12 8.79 17.51
C MET A 486 3.16 9.67 18.77
N LEU A 487 2.08 9.68 19.54
CA LEU A 487 1.91 10.61 20.67
C LEU A 487 3.02 10.49 21.72
N ASP A 488 3.59 9.32 21.90
CA ASP A 488 4.69 9.01 22.82
C ASP A 488 6.09 9.03 22.18
N GLY A 489 6.19 9.33 20.87
CA GLY A 489 7.45 9.31 20.12
C GLY A 489 7.94 7.93 19.73
N SER A 490 7.11 6.89 19.81
CA SER A 490 7.48 5.49 19.48
C SER A 490 7.46 5.18 17.98
N ASP A 491 7.61 6.17 17.12
CA ASP A 491 7.50 6.07 15.66
C ASP A 491 8.33 4.94 15.06
N ALA A 492 9.56 4.77 15.54
CA ALA A 492 10.53 3.80 15.02
C ALA A 492 10.59 2.47 15.80
N VAL A 493 9.69 2.27 16.78
CA VAL A 493 9.70 1.05 17.60
C VAL A 493 9.13 -0.13 16.80
N ALA A 494 10.03 -1.03 16.38
CA ALA A 494 9.67 -2.17 15.53
C ALA A 494 9.18 -3.41 16.29
N ASP A 495 9.13 -3.38 17.61
CA ASP A 495 8.59 -4.48 18.42
C ASP A 495 7.11 -4.75 18.09
N TRP A 496 6.33 -3.71 17.77
CA TRP A 496 4.91 -3.81 17.48
C TRP A 496 4.56 -4.72 16.30
N PRO A 497 5.13 -4.57 15.10
CA PRO A 497 4.87 -5.52 14.01
C PRO A 497 5.39 -6.92 14.30
N ILE A 498 6.45 -7.08 15.07
CA ILE A 498 6.96 -8.39 15.50
C ILE A 498 5.95 -9.05 16.44
N LEU A 499 5.48 -8.34 17.47
CA LEU A 499 4.41 -8.83 18.36
C LEU A 499 3.13 -9.14 17.61
N ASN A 500 2.78 -8.35 16.58
CA ASN A 500 1.63 -8.62 15.72
C ASN A 500 1.79 -9.97 14.99
N ALA A 501 2.96 -10.24 14.40
CA ALA A 501 3.22 -11.53 13.76
C ALA A 501 3.16 -12.70 14.75
N LEU A 502 3.71 -12.52 15.96
CA LEU A 502 3.71 -13.53 17.01
C LEU A 502 2.30 -13.84 17.50
N VAL A 503 1.47 -12.83 17.78
CA VAL A 503 0.09 -13.04 18.26
C VAL A 503 -0.80 -13.66 17.19
N ASN A 504 -0.63 -13.29 15.92
CA ASN A 504 -1.35 -13.92 14.81
C ASN A 504 -0.93 -15.38 14.60
N THR A 505 0.35 -15.70 14.81
CA THR A 505 0.86 -17.09 14.82
C THR A 505 0.23 -17.89 15.97
N ALA A 506 0.25 -17.34 17.19
CA ALA A 506 -0.35 -17.97 18.36
C ALA A 506 -1.89 -18.10 18.24
N GLY A 507 -2.55 -17.16 17.56
CA GLY A 507 -3.97 -17.18 17.28
C GLY A 507 -4.42 -18.24 16.26
N GLY A 508 -3.51 -18.76 15.45
CA GLY A 508 -3.80 -19.77 14.43
C GLY A 508 -4.22 -19.17 13.09
N ALA A 509 -3.63 -18.05 12.68
CA ALA A 509 -3.76 -17.56 11.31
C ALA A 509 -3.32 -18.62 10.30
N SER A 510 -3.87 -18.62 9.09
CA SER A 510 -3.55 -19.60 8.05
C SER A 510 -2.13 -19.47 7.56
N TRP A 511 -1.66 -18.22 7.34
CA TRP A 511 -0.25 -17.90 7.20
C TRP A 511 0.07 -16.51 7.72
N VAL A 512 1.31 -16.35 8.19
CA VAL A 512 1.82 -15.13 8.79
C VAL A 512 3.14 -14.76 8.12
N SER A 513 3.37 -13.46 7.96
CA SER A 513 4.57 -12.97 7.32
C SER A 513 5.15 -11.75 8.04
N LEU A 514 6.47 -11.62 8.01
CA LEU A 514 7.20 -10.46 8.49
C LEU A 514 8.10 -9.94 7.38
N HIS A 515 8.05 -8.64 7.11
CA HIS A 515 8.75 -8.00 6.00
C HIS A 515 9.51 -6.76 6.44
N HIS A 516 10.52 -6.42 5.66
CA HIS A 516 11.31 -5.20 5.82
C HIS A 516 11.27 -4.39 4.52
N GLY A 517 11.23 -3.07 4.64
CA GLY A 517 11.32 -2.13 3.52
C GLY A 517 9.99 -1.52 3.09
N GLY A 518 9.03 -2.32 2.69
CA GLY A 518 7.71 -1.84 2.25
C GLY A 518 7.74 -0.74 1.20
N GLY A 519 6.72 0.11 1.15
CA GLY A 519 6.59 1.20 0.21
C GLY A 519 7.46 2.43 0.49
N VAL A 520 8.20 2.47 1.60
CA VAL A 520 9.12 3.56 1.98
C VAL A 520 10.59 3.21 1.79
N GLY A 521 10.88 1.96 1.42
CA GLY A 521 12.24 1.51 1.09
C GLY A 521 12.97 0.77 2.21
N MET A 522 14.11 0.17 1.84
CA MET A 522 14.95 -0.61 2.76
C MET A 522 15.48 0.26 3.90
N GLY A 523 15.35 -0.23 5.13
CA GLY A 523 15.76 0.49 6.35
C GLY A 523 14.67 1.38 6.99
N TYR A 524 13.53 1.59 6.33
CA TYR A 524 12.54 2.58 6.75
C TYR A 524 11.22 1.99 7.26
N SER A 525 11.01 0.68 7.18
CA SER A 525 9.83 0.04 7.76
C SER A 525 10.02 -1.44 8.06
N ILE A 526 9.31 -1.91 9.09
CA ILE A 526 9.06 -3.34 9.36
C ILE A 526 7.55 -3.51 9.48
N HIS A 527 7.01 -4.55 8.85
CA HIS A 527 5.57 -4.79 8.83
C HIS A 527 5.23 -6.28 8.77
N ALA A 528 4.07 -6.63 9.33
CA ALA A 528 3.56 -7.98 9.42
C ALA A 528 2.31 -8.18 8.56
N GLY A 529 2.19 -9.34 7.94
CA GLY A 529 1.02 -9.80 7.22
C GLY A 529 0.31 -10.92 7.98
N MET A 530 -1.02 -10.94 7.88
CA MET A 530 -1.88 -11.96 8.40
C MET A 530 -2.91 -12.37 7.35
N VAL A 531 -3.06 -13.68 7.14
CA VAL A 531 -4.11 -14.23 6.28
C VAL A 531 -4.77 -15.42 6.98
N ILE A 532 -6.09 -15.50 6.85
CA ILE A 532 -6.89 -16.58 7.42
C ILE A 532 -7.97 -17.03 6.45
N VAL A 533 -8.30 -18.33 6.48
CA VAL A 533 -9.24 -18.97 5.56
C VAL A 533 -10.53 -19.32 6.28
N ALA A 534 -11.66 -18.87 5.71
CA ALA A 534 -13.00 -19.31 6.07
C ALA A 534 -13.38 -20.47 5.16
N ASP A 535 -13.32 -21.71 5.69
CA ASP A 535 -13.55 -22.96 4.94
C ASP A 535 -14.86 -23.67 5.33
N GLY A 536 -15.68 -23.04 6.17
CA GLY A 536 -16.97 -23.55 6.63
C GLY A 536 -16.89 -24.50 7.83
N THR A 537 -15.70 -24.82 8.34
CA THR A 537 -15.54 -25.72 9.49
C THR A 537 -15.61 -25.00 10.83
N ASP A 538 -15.93 -25.73 11.91
CA ASP A 538 -15.89 -25.20 13.27
C ASP A 538 -14.47 -24.85 13.71
N ALA A 539 -13.46 -25.58 13.25
CA ALA A 539 -12.06 -25.27 13.48
C ALA A 539 -11.67 -23.92 12.85
N ALA A 540 -12.14 -23.65 11.62
CA ALA A 540 -11.95 -22.34 10.99
C ALA A 540 -12.69 -21.24 11.76
N ALA A 541 -13.93 -21.45 12.21
CA ALA A 541 -14.67 -20.49 13.00
C ALA A 541 -13.92 -20.11 14.28
N ALA A 542 -13.38 -21.09 15.01
CA ALA A 542 -12.60 -20.84 16.23
C ALA A 542 -11.31 -20.01 15.97
N ARG A 543 -10.60 -20.29 14.86
CA ARG A 543 -9.42 -19.50 14.47
C ARG A 543 -9.78 -18.10 14.00
N LEU A 544 -10.84 -17.95 13.19
CA LEU A 544 -11.35 -16.66 12.72
C LEU A 544 -11.72 -15.74 13.89
N ALA A 545 -12.43 -16.27 14.90
CA ALA A 545 -12.80 -15.52 16.08
C ALA A 545 -11.56 -14.99 16.82
N ARG A 546 -10.54 -15.82 17.06
CA ARG A 546 -9.31 -15.41 17.76
C ARG A 546 -8.49 -14.40 16.93
N VAL A 547 -8.18 -14.74 15.70
CA VAL A 547 -7.26 -13.95 14.86
C VAL A 547 -7.87 -12.59 14.49
N LEU A 548 -9.13 -12.57 14.02
CA LEU A 548 -9.78 -11.33 13.60
C LEU A 548 -10.21 -10.41 14.76
N ARG A 549 -10.17 -10.92 16.00
CA ARG A 549 -10.26 -10.11 17.21
C ARG A 549 -8.90 -9.55 17.63
N ASN A 550 -7.86 -10.40 17.63
CA ASN A 550 -6.55 -10.06 18.19
C ASN A 550 -5.75 -9.15 17.25
N ASP A 551 -5.81 -9.36 15.95
CA ASP A 551 -5.05 -8.59 14.97
C ASP A 551 -5.39 -7.08 15.00
N PRO A 552 -6.64 -6.62 14.85
CA PRO A 552 -6.98 -5.22 15.05
C PRO A 552 -6.84 -4.76 16.52
N GLY A 553 -7.04 -5.68 17.48
CA GLY A 553 -6.83 -5.42 18.91
C GLY A 553 -5.40 -4.99 19.23
N MET A 554 -4.40 -5.54 18.54
CA MET A 554 -3.01 -5.08 18.66
C MET A 554 -2.85 -3.60 18.29
N GLY A 555 -3.59 -3.14 17.28
CA GLY A 555 -3.58 -1.72 16.90
C GLY A 555 -4.20 -0.84 17.98
N VAL A 556 -5.32 -1.25 18.54
CA VAL A 556 -5.95 -0.53 19.67
C VAL A 556 -5.02 -0.49 20.88
N ILE A 557 -4.42 -1.61 21.26
CA ILE A 557 -3.47 -1.70 22.39
C ILE A 557 -2.27 -0.78 22.16
N ARG A 558 -1.65 -0.83 20.98
CA ARG A 558 -0.51 0.02 20.64
C ARG A 558 -0.81 1.52 20.78
N HIS A 559 -1.96 1.95 20.23
CA HIS A 559 -2.36 3.36 20.31
C HIS A 559 -2.78 3.77 21.73
N ALA A 560 -3.41 2.86 22.49
CA ALA A 560 -3.72 3.10 23.89
C ALA A 560 -2.44 3.23 24.74
N ASP A 561 -1.44 2.38 24.50
CA ASP A 561 -0.13 2.44 25.16
C ASP A 561 0.60 3.75 24.83
N ALA A 562 0.52 4.22 23.59
CA ALA A 562 1.05 5.51 23.17
C ALA A 562 0.27 6.73 23.73
N GLY A 563 -0.82 6.53 24.46
CA GLY A 563 -1.55 7.58 25.17
C GLY A 563 -2.78 8.14 24.47
N TYR A 564 -3.22 7.58 23.32
CA TYR A 564 -4.41 8.04 22.62
C TYR A 564 -5.69 7.68 23.40
N GLU A 565 -6.44 8.69 23.87
CA GLU A 565 -7.69 8.47 24.65
C GLU A 565 -8.74 7.69 23.87
N LEU A 566 -8.93 7.98 22.58
CA LEU A 566 -9.85 7.24 21.71
C LEU A 566 -9.56 5.73 21.71
N ALA A 567 -8.28 5.35 21.70
CA ALA A 567 -7.87 3.95 21.74
C ALA A 567 -8.14 3.31 23.12
N LYS A 568 -7.94 4.05 24.23
CA LYS A 568 -8.28 3.58 25.58
C LYS A 568 -9.78 3.35 25.75
N GLU A 569 -10.61 4.26 25.22
CA GLU A 569 -12.06 4.11 25.21
C GLU A 569 -12.49 2.89 24.38
N LYS A 570 -11.87 2.70 23.19
CA LYS A 570 -12.13 1.56 22.33
C LYS A 570 -11.72 0.23 22.98
N ALA A 571 -10.57 0.20 23.64
CA ALA A 571 -10.10 -0.96 24.39
C ALA A 571 -11.12 -1.34 25.49
N LYS A 572 -11.61 -0.37 26.25
CA LYS A 572 -12.63 -0.58 27.28
C LYS A 572 -13.93 -1.14 26.68
N THR A 573 -14.42 -0.55 25.59
CA THR A 573 -15.66 -0.97 24.93
C THR A 573 -15.59 -2.40 24.39
N HIS A 574 -14.42 -2.83 23.92
CA HIS A 574 -14.20 -4.16 23.38
C HIS A 574 -13.55 -5.14 24.36
N HIS A 575 -13.47 -4.79 25.63
CA HIS A 575 -12.89 -5.63 26.69
C HIS A 575 -11.48 -6.13 26.34
N LEU A 576 -10.63 -5.22 25.84
CA LEU A 576 -9.20 -5.46 25.68
C LEU A 576 -8.49 -5.09 26.99
N ASP A 577 -7.74 -6.02 27.55
CA ASP A 577 -7.01 -5.80 28.80
C ASP A 577 -5.71 -5.00 28.51
N LEU A 578 -5.68 -3.75 28.94
CA LEU A 578 -4.49 -2.91 28.87
C LEU A 578 -3.57 -3.12 30.07
N ALA A 579 -2.29 -2.78 29.94
CA ALA A 579 -1.28 -2.91 30.99
C ALA A 579 -1.64 -2.16 32.29
N GLU A 580 -2.44 -1.10 32.21
CA GLU A 580 -2.95 -0.38 33.40
C GLU A 580 -3.74 -1.27 34.34
N ARG A 581 -4.37 -2.34 33.83
CA ARG A 581 -5.10 -3.33 34.61
C ARG A 581 -4.18 -4.29 35.38
N LEU A 582 -2.89 -4.30 35.05
CA LEU A 582 -1.88 -5.12 35.72
C LEU A 582 -1.28 -4.43 36.95
N LYS A 583 -1.63 -3.16 37.18
CA LYS A 583 -1.30 -2.38 38.37
C LYS A 583 -2.34 -2.58 39.49
#